data_53b70ebff56283628bc1fc1e419bdf83
#
_entry.id   53b70ebff56283628bc1fc1e419bdf83
#
_cell.length_a   1.000
_cell.length_b   1.000
_cell.length_c   1.000
_cell.angle_alpha   90.00
_cell.angle_beta   90.00
_cell.angle_gamma   90.00
#
_symmetry.space_group_name_H-M   'P 1'
#
loop_
_entity.id
_entity.type
_entity.pdbx_description
1 polymer ?
#
loop_
_entity_poly.entity_id
_entity_poly.type
_entity_poly.pdbx_seq_one_letter_code
_entity_poly.pdbx_strand_id
1 'polypeptide(L)'
;MASYKDIVVDATSGTDVGAVDNFSFNHTVGSGNEGILIFIYSSRGAIAVSGVTFNGVALTSGYVTGKFDNFLSEFWYLLKPATGTHSIAVTLSTTDNNRHCAGAVSFFNVEQTDPFKVTDEQSGTASSFSNSFNSTLDGQYAIDGQSSSSDVAGTVVAGQTLIKARTSTESCGMSYKSLGTSGAETVGWTGFSSSLPYMDGVVVIQPAEEVGAAAILLTL
;
A
#
# COMPACT_ATOMS: atom_id res chain seq x y z
N MET A 1 -24.24 6.13 17.76
CA MET A 1 -23.42 5.74 16.60
C MET A 1 -21.98 5.91 17.03
N ALA A 2 -21.08 5.00 16.62
CA ALA A 2 -19.65 5.21 16.81
C ALA A 2 -19.23 6.48 16.04
N SER A 3 -18.36 7.28 16.64
CA SER A 3 -17.69 8.40 15.98
C SER A 3 -16.26 7.96 15.63
N TYR A 4 -15.76 8.39 14.50
CA TYR A 4 -14.46 8.01 13.99
C TYR A 4 -13.57 9.24 13.77
N LYS A 5 -12.27 9.08 13.96
CA LYS A 5 -11.28 10.12 13.73
C LYS A 5 -11.02 10.26 12.23
N ASP A 6 -10.67 11.46 11.78
CA ASP A 6 -10.17 11.63 10.42
C ASP A 6 -8.79 10.99 10.28
N ILE A 7 -8.61 10.09 9.30
CA ILE A 7 -7.29 9.57 8.94
C ILE A 7 -6.46 10.71 8.35
N VAL A 8 -5.23 10.83 8.82
CA VAL A 8 -4.25 11.82 8.33
C VAL A 8 -3.14 11.10 7.60
N VAL A 9 -2.91 11.45 6.33
CA VAL A 9 -1.71 11.03 5.60
C VAL A 9 -0.52 11.78 6.15
N ASP A 10 0.53 11.07 6.56
CA ASP A 10 1.73 11.64 7.14
C ASP A 10 2.82 11.84 6.07
N ALA A 11 3.33 10.75 5.52
CA ALA A 11 4.44 10.80 4.57
C ALA A 11 4.37 9.66 3.56
N THR A 12 5.04 9.87 2.43
CA THR A 12 5.27 8.83 1.41
C THR A 12 6.75 8.76 1.06
N SER A 13 7.20 7.58 0.68
CA SER A 13 8.54 7.35 0.14
C SER A 13 8.52 6.18 -0.86
N GLY A 14 9.55 6.04 -1.68
CA GLY A 14 9.62 4.92 -2.60
C GLY A 14 10.95 4.84 -3.33
N THR A 15 11.25 3.65 -3.85
CA THR A 15 12.47 3.37 -4.59
C THR A 15 12.22 2.45 -5.77
N ASP A 16 13.04 2.59 -6.81
CA ASP A 16 13.19 1.59 -7.86
C ASP A 16 14.22 0.57 -7.39
N VAL A 17 13.88 -0.70 -7.57
CA VAL A 17 14.74 -1.80 -7.15
C VAL A 17 15.25 -2.52 -8.39
N GLY A 18 16.57 -2.68 -8.48
CA GLY A 18 17.23 -3.47 -9.51
C GLY A 18 17.30 -4.95 -9.14
N ALA A 19 18.14 -5.69 -9.86
CA ALA A 19 18.45 -7.09 -9.58
C ALA A 19 19.26 -7.23 -8.28
N VAL A 20 18.59 -7.50 -7.16
CA VAL A 20 19.19 -7.62 -5.82
C VAL A 20 18.41 -8.61 -4.96
N ASP A 21 19.05 -9.12 -3.92
CA ASP A 21 18.43 -10.00 -2.91
C ASP A 21 17.83 -9.20 -1.76
N ASN A 22 18.45 -8.06 -1.46
CA ASN A 22 18.08 -7.18 -0.36
C ASN A 22 18.23 -5.74 -0.81
N PHE A 23 17.36 -4.88 -0.31
CA PHE A 23 17.45 -3.44 -0.55
C PHE A 23 16.93 -2.66 0.66
N SER A 24 17.25 -1.38 0.70
CA SER A 24 16.71 -0.49 1.72
C SER A 24 16.50 0.91 1.17
N PHE A 25 15.57 1.64 1.80
CA PHE A 25 15.37 3.07 1.58
C PHE A 25 14.83 3.72 2.86
N ASN A 26 14.95 5.03 2.96
CA ASN A 26 14.49 5.73 4.14
C ASN A 26 13.03 6.16 4.02
N HIS A 27 12.32 6.10 5.15
CA HIS A 27 11.00 6.68 5.33
C HIS A 27 10.97 7.51 6.60
N THR A 28 10.25 8.64 6.57
CA THR A 28 10.10 9.51 7.73
C THR A 28 8.69 9.40 8.27
N VAL A 29 8.56 9.04 9.54
CA VAL A 29 7.28 9.02 10.25
C VAL A 29 7.23 10.22 11.19
N GLY A 30 6.21 11.03 11.06
CA GLY A 30 5.93 12.18 11.93
C GLY A 30 5.47 11.76 13.32
N SER A 31 4.94 12.71 14.08
CA SER A 31 4.35 12.47 15.38
C SER A 31 2.83 12.52 15.29
N GLY A 32 2.17 11.46 15.72
CA GLY A 32 0.72 11.34 15.74
C GLY A 32 0.26 10.14 16.56
N ASN A 33 -1.04 10.04 16.76
CA ASN A 33 -1.64 8.94 17.50
C ASN A 33 -2.10 7.84 16.51
N GLU A 34 -2.11 6.59 16.98
CA GLU A 34 -2.65 5.45 16.24
C GLU A 34 -2.04 5.37 14.82
N GLY A 35 -0.71 5.47 14.76
CA GLY A 35 0.05 5.43 13.52
C GLY A 35 0.09 4.05 12.89
N ILE A 36 0.12 4.01 11.55
CA ILE A 36 0.43 2.84 10.75
C ILE A 36 1.44 3.23 9.66
N LEU A 37 2.41 2.36 9.43
CA LEU A 37 3.27 2.38 8.26
C LEU A 37 2.83 1.22 7.37
N ILE A 38 2.53 1.49 6.09
CA ILE A 38 2.22 0.49 5.08
C ILE A 38 3.36 0.50 4.07
N PHE A 39 3.96 -0.65 3.87
CA PHE A 39 4.95 -0.92 2.84
C PHE A 39 4.28 -1.71 1.72
N ILE A 40 4.54 -1.31 0.49
CA ILE A 40 4.04 -1.94 -0.72
C ILE A 40 5.22 -2.37 -1.58
N TYR A 41 5.17 -3.59 -2.09
CA TYR A 41 6.14 -4.14 -3.02
C TYR A 41 5.41 -4.71 -4.23
N SER A 42 5.86 -4.33 -5.42
CA SER A 42 5.30 -4.82 -6.68
C SER A 42 6.41 -5.32 -7.57
N SER A 43 6.29 -6.57 -8.03
CA SER A 43 7.34 -7.26 -8.78
C SER A 43 6.84 -7.94 -10.04
N ARG A 44 7.72 -8.02 -11.03
CA ARG A 44 7.72 -9.03 -12.06
C ARG A 44 8.67 -10.17 -11.67
N GLY A 45 8.38 -11.40 -12.12
CA GLY A 45 9.09 -12.61 -11.68
C GLY A 45 8.42 -13.29 -10.49
N ALA A 46 7.38 -12.66 -9.94
CA ALA A 46 6.62 -13.13 -8.76
C ALA A 46 7.53 -13.51 -7.58
N ILE A 47 8.59 -12.72 -7.37
CA ILE A 47 9.50 -12.88 -6.26
C ILE A 47 8.87 -12.24 -5.05
N ALA A 48 8.68 -13.04 -4.03
CA ALA A 48 8.05 -12.64 -2.80
C ALA A 48 9.05 -11.96 -1.85
N VAL A 49 8.55 -11.09 -1.00
CA VAL A 49 9.26 -10.56 0.15
C VAL A 49 9.30 -11.63 1.25
N SER A 50 10.48 -11.93 1.79
CA SER A 50 10.66 -12.84 2.92
C SER A 50 10.68 -12.11 4.27
N GLY A 51 10.93 -10.80 4.26
CA GLY A 51 10.90 -9.99 5.46
C GLY A 51 11.08 -8.50 5.18
N VAL A 52 10.42 -7.69 5.98
CA VAL A 52 10.55 -6.22 5.97
C VAL A 52 10.76 -5.74 7.41
N THR A 53 11.67 -4.82 7.61
CA THR A 53 11.83 -4.14 8.91
C THR A 53 11.83 -2.61 8.72
N PHE A 54 11.31 -1.89 9.70
CA PHE A 54 11.46 -0.43 9.85
C PHE A 54 12.12 -0.13 11.19
N ASN A 55 13.23 0.58 11.17
CA ASN A 55 14.06 0.81 12.37
C ASN A 55 14.40 -0.49 13.13
N GLY A 56 14.63 -1.60 12.40
CA GLY A 56 14.89 -2.91 12.97
C GLY A 56 13.67 -3.66 13.52
N VAL A 57 12.48 -3.08 13.52
CA VAL A 57 11.22 -3.73 13.93
C VAL A 57 10.57 -4.38 12.71
N ALA A 58 10.23 -5.66 12.82
CA ALA A 58 9.60 -6.42 11.74
C ALA A 58 8.17 -5.91 11.45
N LEU A 59 7.85 -5.78 10.15
CA LEU A 59 6.49 -5.55 9.68
C LEU A 59 5.73 -6.88 9.62
N THR A 60 4.42 -6.79 9.72
CA THR A 60 3.49 -7.92 9.53
C THR A 60 3.07 -7.98 8.07
N SER A 61 3.09 -9.18 7.46
CA SER A 61 2.48 -9.41 6.15
C SER A 61 0.97 -9.26 6.27
N GLY A 62 0.42 -8.29 5.54
CA GLY A 62 -1.01 -7.96 5.59
C GLY A 62 -1.81 -8.58 4.45
N TYR A 63 -1.37 -8.39 3.22
CA TYR A 63 -2.01 -8.95 2.04
C TYR A 63 -0.98 -9.24 0.94
N VAL A 64 -1.16 -10.36 0.27
CA VAL A 64 -0.38 -10.77 -0.90
C VAL A 64 -1.36 -11.16 -1.98
N THR A 65 -1.27 -10.54 -3.16
CA THR A 65 -2.11 -10.89 -4.30
C THR A 65 -1.81 -12.30 -4.80
N GLY A 66 -2.75 -12.90 -5.50
CA GLY A 66 -2.46 -14.03 -6.38
C GLY A 66 -1.35 -13.70 -7.37
N LYS A 67 -0.81 -14.71 -8.04
CA LYS A 67 0.17 -14.52 -9.09
C LYS A 67 -0.52 -14.59 -10.45
N PHE A 68 -0.27 -13.58 -11.28
CA PHE A 68 -0.73 -13.59 -12.66
C PHE A 68 0.43 -13.27 -13.61
N ASP A 69 0.74 -14.16 -14.54
CA ASP A 69 1.81 -14.01 -15.53
C ASP A 69 3.16 -13.54 -14.93
N ASN A 70 3.52 -14.08 -13.77
CA ASN A 70 4.69 -13.69 -12.98
C ASN A 70 4.65 -12.28 -12.36
N PHE A 71 3.48 -11.67 -12.18
CA PHE A 71 3.30 -10.44 -11.43
C PHE A 71 2.78 -10.71 -10.04
N LEU A 72 3.19 -9.87 -9.08
CA LEU A 72 2.85 -9.96 -7.67
C LEU A 72 2.85 -8.58 -7.04
N SER A 73 1.90 -8.33 -6.14
CA SER A 73 1.92 -7.18 -5.22
C SER A 73 1.73 -7.64 -3.79
N GLU A 74 2.50 -7.07 -2.87
CA GLU A 74 2.49 -7.40 -1.45
C GLU A 74 2.34 -6.15 -0.61
N PHE A 75 1.54 -6.25 0.46
CA PHE A 75 1.28 -5.19 1.44
C PHE A 75 1.68 -5.68 2.82
N TRP A 76 2.59 -4.95 3.45
CA TRP A 76 3.08 -5.19 4.80
C TRP A 76 2.80 -3.97 5.66
N TYR A 77 2.57 -4.16 6.95
CA TYR A 77 2.28 -3.04 7.84
C TYR A 77 3.00 -3.13 9.18
N LEU A 78 3.18 -1.98 9.81
CA LEU A 78 3.66 -1.84 11.18
C LEU A 78 2.76 -0.85 11.90
N LEU A 79 2.13 -1.30 12.98
CA LEU A 79 1.36 -0.44 13.88
C LEU A 79 2.30 0.32 14.82
N LYS A 80 1.96 1.57 15.12
CA LYS A 80 2.75 2.45 16.00
C LYS A 80 4.23 2.51 15.59
N PRO A 81 4.53 2.82 14.33
CA PRO A 81 5.91 2.92 13.88
C PRO A 81 6.67 3.97 14.67
N ALA A 82 7.99 3.78 14.85
CA ALA A 82 8.85 4.77 15.48
C ALA A 82 8.86 6.08 14.69
N THR A 83 8.79 7.21 15.40
CA THR A 83 8.88 8.54 14.79
C THR A 83 10.31 8.84 14.34
N GLY A 84 10.46 9.67 13.32
CA GLY A 84 11.75 10.05 12.74
C GLY A 84 12.03 9.37 11.41
N THR A 85 13.21 9.66 10.86
CA THR A 85 13.67 9.07 9.60
C THR A 85 14.46 7.80 9.89
N HIS A 86 13.91 6.67 9.41
CA HIS A 86 14.53 5.36 9.61
C HIS A 86 14.55 4.56 8.31
N SER A 87 15.41 3.55 8.26
CA SER A 87 15.52 2.64 7.13
C SER A 87 14.38 1.62 7.14
N ILE A 88 13.72 1.45 5.99
CA ILE A 88 12.97 0.26 5.64
C ILE A 88 13.97 -0.69 4.98
N ALA A 89 14.21 -1.86 5.58
CA ALA A 89 15.08 -2.88 5.03
C ALA A 89 14.24 -4.10 4.59
N VAL A 90 14.45 -4.54 3.36
CA VAL A 90 13.65 -5.59 2.70
C VAL A 90 14.55 -6.73 2.30
N THR A 91 14.12 -7.95 2.60
CA THR A 91 14.75 -9.21 2.16
C THR A 91 13.80 -9.92 1.21
N LEU A 92 14.29 -10.29 0.03
CA LEU A 92 13.54 -11.07 -0.94
C LEU A 92 13.73 -12.57 -0.72
N SER A 93 12.80 -13.36 -1.22
CA SER A 93 12.83 -14.82 -1.08
C SER A 93 13.93 -15.49 -1.91
N THR A 94 14.40 -14.83 -2.94
CA THR A 94 15.51 -15.26 -3.82
C THR A 94 16.06 -14.06 -4.57
N THR A 95 17.28 -14.21 -5.10
CA THR A 95 17.86 -13.23 -6.03
C THR A 95 17.05 -13.16 -7.30
N ASP A 96 16.71 -11.95 -7.71
CA ASP A 96 16.03 -11.73 -8.98
C ASP A 96 16.87 -10.86 -9.92
N ASN A 97 16.79 -11.19 -11.20
CA ASN A 97 17.34 -10.36 -12.28
C ASN A 97 16.31 -9.40 -12.87
N ASN A 98 15.07 -9.42 -12.38
CA ASN A 98 14.01 -8.55 -12.82
C ASN A 98 14.00 -7.22 -12.03
N ARG A 99 13.12 -6.34 -12.42
CA ARG A 99 13.02 -5.01 -11.83
C ARG A 99 11.72 -4.88 -11.06
N HIS A 100 11.82 -4.25 -9.89
CA HIS A 100 10.72 -4.09 -8.95
C HIS A 100 10.61 -2.64 -8.55
N CYS A 101 9.51 -2.27 -7.91
CA CYS A 101 9.44 -1.05 -7.13
C CYS A 101 8.86 -1.32 -5.74
N ALA A 102 9.28 -0.49 -4.82
CA ALA A 102 8.80 -0.50 -3.47
C ALA A 102 8.41 0.91 -3.04
N GLY A 103 7.37 1.01 -2.22
CA GLY A 103 6.93 2.26 -1.65
C GLY A 103 6.44 2.07 -0.24
N ALA A 104 6.32 3.18 0.47
CA ALA A 104 5.77 3.22 1.79
C ALA A 104 4.92 4.48 1.98
N VAL A 105 3.88 4.35 2.77
CA VAL A 105 3.04 5.46 3.22
C VAL A 105 2.72 5.29 4.69
N SER A 106 2.80 6.36 5.46
CA SER A 106 2.38 6.39 6.85
C SER A 106 1.12 7.23 7.04
N PHE A 107 0.28 6.78 7.97
CA PHE A 107 -0.97 7.43 8.34
C PHE A 107 -1.09 7.50 9.86
N PHE A 108 -1.92 8.43 10.35
CA PHE A 108 -2.34 8.52 11.75
C PHE A 108 -3.85 8.38 11.89
N ASN A 109 -4.31 8.13 13.11
CA ASN A 109 -5.72 7.93 13.44
C ASN A 109 -6.33 6.69 12.77
N VAL A 110 -5.53 5.63 12.60
CA VAL A 110 -5.95 4.37 11.98
C VAL A 110 -6.26 3.34 13.07
N GLU A 111 -7.23 2.49 12.84
CA GLU A 111 -7.57 1.35 13.69
C GLU A 111 -6.34 0.46 13.93
N GLN A 112 -6.13 0.00 15.18
CA GLN A 112 -4.88 -0.60 15.64
C GLN A 112 -4.97 -2.12 15.91
N THR A 113 -6.09 -2.75 15.63
CA THR A 113 -6.26 -4.19 15.89
C THR A 113 -6.23 -4.99 14.60
N ASP A 114 -7.00 -4.58 13.61
CA ASP A 114 -7.13 -5.21 12.29
C ASP A 114 -7.21 -4.09 11.23
N PRO A 115 -6.07 -3.57 10.78
CA PRO A 115 -6.03 -2.35 9.97
C PRO A 115 -6.58 -2.54 8.55
N PHE A 116 -6.49 -3.74 7.96
CA PHE A 116 -6.95 -3.99 6.59
C PHE A 116 -8.37 -4.56 6.59
N LYS A 117 -9.35 -3.75 6.26
CA LYS A 117 -10.78 -4.11 6.29
C LYS A 117 -11.32 -4.66 4.98
N VAL A 118 -10.74 -4.26 3.88
CA VAL A 118 -11.03 -4.80 2.56
C VAL A 118 -9.69 -5.11 1.90
N THR A 119 -9.62 -6.25 1.25
CA THR A 119 -8.53 -6.63 0.35
C THR A 119 -9.16 -7.13 -0.92
N ASP A 120 -8.65 -6.68 -2.05
CA ASP A 120 -9.14 -7.10 -3.37
C ASP A 120 -8.00 -7.11 -4.37
N GLU A 121 -8.19 -7.80 -5.50
CA GLU A 121 -7.22 -7.88 -6.57
C GLU A 121 -7.88 -7.98 -7.93
N GLN A 122 -7.18 -7.45 -8.91
CA GLN A 122 -7.51 -7.59 -10.32
C GLN A 122 -6.30 -8.02 -11.12
N SER A 123 -6.51 -8.89 -12.08
CA SER A 123 -5.47 -9.32 -13.00
C SER A 123 -6.05 -9.53 -14.39
N GLY A 124 -5.20 -9.43 -15.40
CA GLY A 124 -5.64 -9.60 -16.78
C GLY A 124 -4.67 -9.04 -17.78
N THR A 125 -5.18 -8.70 -18.96
CA THR A 125 -4.43 -8.08 -20.05
C THR A 125 -5.18 -6.86 -20.53
N ALA A 126 -4.65 -5.66 -20.27
CA ALA A 126 -5.29 -4.39 -20.61
C ALA A 126 -4.28 -3.24 -20.71
N SER A 127 -4.67 -2.14 -21.34
CA SER A 127 -3.94 -0.86 -21.35
C SER A 127 -4.42 0.11 -20.27
N SER A 128 -5.49 -0.26 -19.58
CA SER A 128 -6.01 0.40 -18.38
C SER A 128 -6.81 -0.63 -17.57
N PHE A 129 -6.79 -0.52 -16.26
CA PHE A 129 -7.51 -1.40 -15.37
C PHE A 129 -7.95 -0.68 -14.10
N SER A 130 -8.94 -1.23 -13.43
CA SER A 130 -9.44 -0.72 -12.17
C SER A 130 -9.94 -1.83 -11.28
N ASN A 131 -9.69 -1.69 -9.99
CA ASN A 131 -10.23 -2.50 -8.91
C ASN A 131 -11.47 -1.80 -8.35
N SER A 132 -12.58 -2.52 -8.25
CA SER A 132 -13.85 -1.99 -7.73
C SER A 132 -14.25 -2.75 -6.48
N PHE A 133 -14.44 -2.04 -5.38
CA PHE A 133 -14.77 -2.61 -4.07
C PHE A 133 -15.78 -1.71 -3.34
N ASN A 134 -16.29 -2.17 -2.20
CA ASN A 134 -17.15 -1.37 -1.36
C ASN A 134 -16.40 -0.93 -0.09
N SER A 135 -16.31 0.38 0.14
CA SER A 135 -15.92 0.91 1.44
C SER A 135 -17.06 0.70 2.45
N THR A 136 -16.71 0.41 3.70
CA THR A 136 -17.67 0.05 4.74
C THR A 136 -17.94 1.18 5.73
N LEU A 137 -17.06 2.16 5.79
CA LEU A 137 -17.13 3.34 6.65
C LEU A 137 -16.70 4.58 5.88
N ASP A 138 -17.22 5.73 6.32
CA ASP A 138 -16.75 7.02 5.83
C ASP A 138 -15.31 7.28 6.28
N GLY A 139 -14.55 8.00 5.47
CA GLY A 139 -13.19 8.42 5.79
C GLY A 139 -12.11 7.32 5.73
N GLN A 140 -12.43 6.15 5.15
CA GLN A 140 -11.43 5.11 4.87
C GLN A 140 -10.44 5.58 3.79
N TYR A 141 -9.31 4.88 3.70
CA TYR A 141 -8.32 5.05 2.62
C TYR A 141 -8.06 3.72 1.94
N ALA A 142 -8.03 3.74 0.61
CA ALA A 142 -7.53 2.65 -0.20
C ALA A 142 -6.04 2.88 -0.53
N ILE A 143 -5.27 1.83 -0.50
CA ILE A 143 -3.87 1.79 -0.93
C ILE A 143 -3.76 0.70 -1.97
N ASP A 144 -3.26 1.01 -3.16
CA ASP A 144 -3.09 0.06 -4.24
C ASP A 144 -1.63 -0.11 -4.68
N GLY A 145 -1.34 -1.28 -5.25
CA GLY A 145 -0.04 -1.60 -5.82
C GLY A 145 -0.20 -2.43 -7.09
N GLN A 146 0.38 -1.98 -8.18
CA GLN A 146 0.31 -2.65 -9.47
C GLN A 146 1.69 -3.06 -10.00
N SER A 147 1.71 -4.12 -10.80
CA SER A 147 2.83 -4.52 -11.64
C SER A 147 2.34 -4.96 -13.01
N SER A 148 3.08 -4.61 -14.06
CA SER A 148 2.75 -4.97 -15.43
C SER A 148 4.01 -5.06 -16.32
N SER A 149 3.88 -5.69 -17.48
CA SER A 149 4.95 -5.78 -18.47
C SER A 149 5.10 -4.52 -19.34
N SER A 150 4.43 -3.42 -18.98
CA SER A 150 4.54 -2.17 -19.74
C SER A 150 5.91 -1.52 -19.60
N ASP A 151 6.39 -0.92 -20.67
CA ASP A 151 7.58 -0.06 -20.71
C ASP A 151 7.27 1.40 -20.38
N VAL A 152 6.02 1.72 -20.15
CA VAL A 152 5.53 3.05 -19.76
C VAL A 152 4.93 2.98 -18.37
N ALA A 153 5.28 3.93 -17.50
CA ALA A 153 4.62 4.07 -16.21
C ALA A 153 3.13 4.35 -16.41
N GLY A 154 2.30 3.60 -15.69
CA GLY A 154 0.90 3.92 -15.59
C GLY A 154 0.66 5.27 -14.91
N THR A 155 -0.47 5.86 -15.22
CA THR A 155 -1.00 7.05 -14.55
C THR A 155 -2.15 6.62 -13.68
N VAL A 156 -2.17 7.07 -12.43
CA VAL A 156 -3.28 6.80 -11.51
C VAL A 156 -4.58 7.44 -12.01
N VAL A 157 -5.72 6.81 -11.79
CA VAL A 157 -7.02 7.41 -12.10
C VAL A 157 -7.33 8.58 -11.16
N ALA A 158 -8.32 9.40 -11.53
CA ALA A 158 -8.67 10.60 -10.78
C ALA A 158 -9.00 10.30 -9.29
N GLY A 159 -8.53 11.16 -8.41
CA GLY A 159 -8.72 11.07 -6.97
C GLY A 159 -7.65 10.27 -6.23
N GLN A 160 -6.77 9.57 -6.93
CA GLN A 160 -5.63 8.88 -6.32
C GLN A 160 -4.40 9.79 -6.25
N THR A 161 -3.59 9.58 -5.24
CA THR A 161 -2.28 10.23 -5.06
C THR A 161 -1.17 9.20 -5.26
N LEU A 162 -0.25 9.49 -6.16
CA LEU A 162 0.88 8.61 -6.48
C LEU A 162 1.87 8.57 -5.32
N ILE A 163 2.26 7.36 -4.88
CA ILE A 163 3.37 7.13 -3.95
C ILE A 163 4.65 6.93 -4.77
N LYS A 164 4.62 6.02 -5.70
CA LYS A 164 5.75 5.66 -6.56
C LYS A 164 5.24 5.09 -7.88
N ALA A 165 5.89 5.45 -8.97
CA ALA A 165 5.78 4.75 -10.24
C ALA A 165 7.17 4.60 -10.88
N ARG A 166 7.34 3.54 -11.64
CA ARG A 166 8.55 3.27 -12.39
C ARG A 166 8.27 3.37 -13.88
N THR A 167 9.24 3.92 -14.62
CA THR A 167 9.15 4.29 -16.04
C THR A 167 10.11 3.51 -16.95
N SER A 168 10.44 2.26 -16.65
CA SER A 168 11.35 1.49 -17.52
C SER A 168 10.73 0.14 -17.88
N THR A 169 11.31 -0.60 -18.81
CA THR A 169 10.86 -1.87 -19.43
C THR A 169 9.86 -2.78 -18.70
N GLU A 170 9.57 -2.46 -17.45
CA GLU A 170 8.58 -3.12 -16.58
C GLU A 170 7.97 -2.04 -15.69
N SER A 171 6.67 -1.86 -15.74
CA SER A 171 5.95 -0.87 -14.95
C SER A 171 5.52 -1.46 -13.63
N CYS A 172 5.78 -0.76 -12.58
CA CYS A 172 5.13 -0.94 -11.29
C CYS A 172 4.76 0.41 -10.69
N GLY A 173 3.74 0.42 -9.87
CA GLY A 173 3.29 1.65 -9.26
C GLY A 173 2.46 1.43 -8.01
N MET A 174 2.40 2.44 -7.18
CA MET A 174 1.69 2.43 -5.91
C MET A 174 1.03 3.77 -5.69
N SER A 175 -0.18 3.74 -5.18
CA SER A 175 -0.93 4.95 -4.89
C SER A 175 -1.81 4.79 -3.64
N TYR A 176 -2.44 5.89 -3.23
CA TYR A 176 -3.51 5.87 -2.23
C TYR A 176 -4.64 6.81 -2.64
N LYS A 177 -5.84 6.56 -2.10
CA LYS A 177 -7.05 7.35 -2.31
C LYS A 177 -7.82 7.52 -1.01
N SER A 178 -8.22 8.76 -0.69
CA SER A 178 -9.22 9.00 0.34
C SER A 178 -10.59 8.57 -0.16
N LEU A 179 -11.27 7.72 0.60
CA LEU A 179 -12.62 7.27 0.33
C LEU A 179 -13.57 8.14 1.16
N GLY A 180 -14.37 8.98 0.50
CA GLY A 180 -15.23 9.94 1.19
C GLY A 180 -16.31 9.29 2.04
N THR A 181 -17.48 9.02 1.44
CA THR A 181 -18.58 8.29 2.07
C THR A 181 -18.49 6.81 1.75
N SER A 182 -19.01 5.97 2.67
CA SER A 182 -19.11 4.52 2.45
C SER A 182 -19.92 4.17 1.20
N GLY A 183 -19.48 3.17 0.44
CA GLY A 183 -20.14 2.76 -0.79
C GLY A 183 -19.18 2.19 -1.83
N ALA A 184 -19.63 2.18 -3.08
CA ALA A 184 -18.85 1.67 -4.21
C ALA A 184 -17.70 2.62 -4.55
N GLU A 185 -16.50 2.07 -4.59
CA GLU A 185 -15.25 2.79 -4.83
C GLU A 185 -14.43 2.10 -5.90
N THR A 186 -13.54 2.86 -6.53
CA THR A 186 -12.64 2.37 -7.56
C THR A 186 -11.28 3.00 -7.44
N VAL A 187 -10.23 2.19 -7.54
CA VAL A 187 -8.84 2.59 -7.76
C VAL A 187 -8.33 1.95 -9.04
N GLY A 188 -7.28 2.48 -9.66
CA GLY A 188 -6.75 1.86 -10.86
C GLY A 188 -5.73 2.72 -11.61
N TRP A 189 -5.34 2.21 -12.79
CA TRP A 189 -4.26 2.74 -13.59
C TRP A 189 -4.63 2.79 -15.06
N THR A 190 -4.09 3.78 -15.77
CA THR A 190 -4.32 4.04 -17.19
C THR A 190 -3.03 4.48 -17.86
N GLY A 191 -3.03 4.60 -19.19
CA GLY A 191 -1.90 5.16 -19.93
C GLY A 191 -0.78 4.18 -20.25
N PHE A 192 -1.00 2.89 -20.12
CA PHE A 192 -0.04 1.88 -20.57
C PHE A 192 0.02 1.85 -22.10
N SER A 193 1.20 1.58 -22.65
CA SER A 193 1.48 1.67 -24.11
C SER A 193 0.68 0.70 -24.97
N SER A 194 0.23 -0.41 -24.40
CA SER A 194 -0.56 -1.44 -25.07
C SER A 194 -1.32 -2.30 -24.06
N SER A 195 -2.14 -3.22 -24.57
CA SER A 195 -2.80 -4.23 -23.74
C SER A 195 -1.78 -5.27 -23.30
N LEU A 196 -1.37 -5.25 -22.03
CA LEU A 196 -0.31 -6.07 -21.46
C LEU A 196 -0.79 -6.76 -20.18
N PRO A 197 -0.20 -7.91 -19.82
CA PRO A 197 -0.47 -8.56 -18.54
C PRO A 197 -0.20 -7.62 -17.36
N TYR A 198 -1.10 -7.64 -16.39
CA TYR A 198 -0.98 -6.87 -15.14
C TYR A 198 -1.52 -7.65 -13.94
N MET A 199 -1.05 -7.27 -12.75
CA MET A 199 -1.61 -7.59 -11.44
C MET A 199 -1.74 -6.29 -10.66
N ASP A 200 -2.90 -6.08 -10.04
CA ASP A 200 -3.19 -4.95 -9.16
C ASP A 200 -3.83 -5.46 -7.88
N GLY A 201 -3.31 -5.05 -6.74
CA GLY A 201 -3.87 -5.36 -5.44
C GLY A 201 -4.28 -4.10 -4.70
N VAL A 202 -5.31 -4.19 -3.88
CA VAL A 202 -5.78 -3.10 -3.03
C VAL A 202 -6.00 -3.56 -1.60
N VAL A 203 -5.65 -2.70 -0.65
CA VAL A 203 -6.03 -2.82 0.76
C VAL A 203 -6.72 -1.56 1.22
N VAL A 204 -7.71 -1.69 2.11
CA VAL A 204 -8.45 -0.55 2.67
C VAL A 204 -8.24 -0.48 4.18
N ILE A 205 -7.78 0.68 4.66
CA ILE A 205 -7.65 0.99 6.09
C ILE A 205 -8.84 1.81 6.58
N GLN A 206 -9.17 1.65 7.86
CA GLN A 206 -10.27 2.39 8.47
C GLN A 206 -9.79 3.32 9.59
N PRO A 207 -10.54 4.41 9.85
CA PRO A 207 -10.25 5.31 10.93
C PRO A 207 -10.44 4.64 12.30
N ALA A 208 -9.64 5.08 13.28
CA ALA A 208 -9.82 4.70 14.67
C ALA A 208 -11.12 5.28 15.24
N GLU A 209 -11.77 4.55 16.13
CA GLU A 209 -12.93 5.09 16.87
C GLU A 209 -12.50 6.21 17.80
N GLU A 210 -13.32 7.24 17.91
CA GLU A 210 -13.20 8.23 18.98
C GLU A 210 -13.60 7.58 20.30
N VAL A 211 -12.70 7.60 21.28
CA VAL A 211 -13.04 7.22 22.64
C VAL A 211 -13.93 8.31 23.24
N GLY A 212 -15.25 8.09 23.21
CA GLY A 212 -16.21 9.04 23.77
C GLY A 212 -15.93 9.28 25.26
N ALA A 213 -16.12 10.53 25.71
CA ALA A 213 -15.94 10.95 27.10
C ALA A 213 -16.74 10.13 28.13
N ALA A 214 -17.74 9.36 27.70
CA ALA A 214 -18.54 8.48 28.56
C ALA A 214 -17.77 7.23 29.03
N ALA A 215 -16.69 6.81 28.35
CA ALA A 215 -15.88 5.66 28.78
C ALA A 215 -14.97 5.98 29.98
N ILE A 216 -14.73 7.25 30.27
CA ILE A 216 -13.86 7.70 31.37
C ILE A 216 -14.55 7.68 32.73
N LEU A 217 -15.90 7.62 32.78
CA LEU A 217 -16.67 7.72 34.04
C LEU A 217 -16.83 6.37 34.78
N LEU A 218 -16.34 5.26 34.24
CA LEU A 218 -16.52 3.92 34.84
C LEU A 218 -15.27 3.37 35.56
N THR A 219 -14.23 4.20 35.73
CA THR A 219 -12.96 3.81 36.41
C THR A 219 -12.60 4.71 37.61
N LEU A 220 -13.58 5.33 38.27
CA LEU A 220 -13.40 6.00 39.56
C LEU A 220 -14.12 5.28 40.70
#